data_67d046080d39f9d8a9a0dd1af987fd9e
#
_entry.id   67d046080d39f9d8a9a0dd1af987fd9e
#
_cell.length_a   1.000
_cell.length_b   1.000
_cell.length_c   1.000
_cell.angle_alpha   90.00
_cell.angle_beta   90.00
_cell.angle_gamma   90.00
#
_symmetry.space_group_name_H-M   'P 1'
#
loop_
_entity.id
_entity.type
_entity.pdbx_description
1 polymer ?
#
loop_
_entity_poly.entity_id
_entity_poly.type
_entity_poly.pdbx_seq_one_letter_code
_entity_poly.pdbx_strand_id
1 'polypeptide(L)'
;MTSHSVDAPGRLLTLGRVDRVRVQVGFRAGPDDRPDQQFLLDVSVPGADRDPEDAFDEQQALAVLEPVLRAGTGAPRHYSLHLHRWHTSWGLNPNALDLGLLVTTGARSSAADAQASHDSVTRAFRDLMRLTGPPRPAPTSRDAAILRARRAAATAYRVDPDAMSLSAEEHHPADNAWTLRMRTTAGDAYEVVVGVVDGYAGSVRVRHEERIEVADSIGAE
;
A
#
# COMPACT_ATOMS: atom_id res chain seq x y z
N MET A 1 20.52 -33.34 46.76
CA MET A 1 21.34 -32.41 45.96
C MET A 1 20.72 -32.33 44.59
N THR A 2 19.86 -31.37 44.40
CA THR A 2 19.10 -31.16 43.15
C THR A 2 19.72 -29.98 42.42
N SER A 3 20.40 -30.28 41.32
CA SER A 3 20.95 -29.26 40.40
C SER A 3 19.81 -28.61 39.61
N HIS A 4 19.56 -27.34 39.90
CA HIS A 4 18.75 -26.50 39.00
C HIS A 4 19.66 -26.00 37.88
N SER A 5 19.41 -26.50 36.65
CA SER A 5 19.91 -25.91 35.42
C SER A 5 19.11 -24.64 35.15
N VAL A 6 19.78 -23.49 35.22
CA VAL A 6 19.23 -22.20 34.81
C VAL A 6 19.40 -22.13 33.32
N ASP A 7 18.29 -22.26 32.61
CA ASP A 7 18.22 -21.96 31.16
C ASP A 7 18.57 -20.48 30.96
N ALA A 8 19.54 -20.26 30.11
CA ALA A 8 19.98 -18.93 29.69
C ALA A 8 18.84 -18.19 28.99
N PRO A 9 18.62 -16.90 29.28
CA PRO A 9 17.59 -16.10 28.63
C PRO A 9 17.88 -16.00 27.12
N GLY A 10 16.78 -16.19 26.39
CA GLY A 10 16.72 -16.30 24.94
C GLY A 10 17.67 -15.40 24.18
N ARG A 11 18.38 -16.02 23.25
CA ARG A 11 18.98 -15.33 22.11
C ARG A 11 17.88 -14.45 21.48
N LEU A 12 17.99 -13.16 21.68
CA LEU A 12 17.37 -12.18 20.80
C LEU A 12 17.83 -12.59 19.39
N LEU A 13 16.91 -13.16 18.63
CA LEU A 13 17.11 -13.38 17.20
C LEU A 13 17.52 -12.02 16.66
N THR A 14 18.75 -11.92 16.20
CA THR A 14 19.25 -10.74 15.51
C THR A 14 18.29 -10.55 14.33
N LEU A 15 17.38 -9.60 14.46
CA LEU A 15 16.38 -9.29 13.45
C LEU A 15 17.13 -8.88 12.21
N GLY A 16 17.10 -9.75 11.19
CA GLY A 16 17.78 -9.53 9.93
C GLY A 16 17.40 -8.15 9.40
N ARG A 17 18.38 -7.47 8.83
CA ARG A 17 18.24 -6.16 8.22
C ARG A 17 17.08 -6.15 7.21
N VAL A 18 16.22 -5.13 7.27
CA VAL A 18 15.15 -4.92 6.30
C VAL A 18 15.70 -4.13 5.12
N ASP A 19 15.63 -4.70 3.91
CA ASP A 19 16.11 -4.08 2.66
C ASP A 19 14.97 -3.47 1.85
N ARG A 20 13.73 -3.84 2.18
CA ARG A 20 12.54 -3.39 1.49
C ARG A 20 11.35 -3.32 2.43
N VAL A 21 10.60 -2.23 2.36
CA VAL A 21 9.36 -2.03 3.10
C VAL A 21 8.21 -1.91 2.11
N ARG A 22 7.18 -2.72 2.29
CA ARG A 22 5.93 -2.61 1.55
C ARG A 22 4.82 -2.31 2.53
N VAL A 23 4.02 -1.32 2.22
CA VAL A 23 2.85 -0.95 3.01
C VAL A 23 1.63 -0.96 2.13
N GLN A 24 0.58 -1.59 2.60
CA GLN A 24 -0.73 -1.58 1.98
C GLN A 24 -1.74 -1.04 2.98
N VAL A 25 -2.47 0.00 2.60
CA VAL A 25 -3.57 0.57 3.37
C VAL A 25 -4.84 0.47 2.55
N GLY A 26 -5.85 -0.21 3.05
CA GLY A 26 -7.15 -0.35 2.41
C GLY A 26 -8.27 0.25 3.26
N PHE A 27 -9.31 0.76 2.60
CA PHE A 27 -10.53 1.26 3.24
C PHE A 27 -11.73 0.52 2.67
N ARG A 28 -12.61 0.02 3.56
CA ARG A 28 -13.84 -0.69 3.19
C ARG A 28 -15.00 -0.26 4.08
N ALA A 29 -16.23 -0.36 3.57
CA ALA A 29 -17.42 0.02 4.32
C ALA A 29 -17.72 -0.98 5.45
N GLY A 30 -17.78 -2.26 5.15
CA GLY A 30 -18.05 -3.34 6.09
C GLY A 30 -16.93 -4.37 6.18
N PRO A 31 -16.98 -5.29 7.16
CA PRO A 31 -15.94 -6.28 7.40
C PRO A 31 -15.78 -7.29 6.24
N ASP A 32 -16.84 -7.53 5.49
CA ASP A 32 -16.84 -8.49 4.36
C ASP A 32 -16.78 -7.79 2.99
N ASP A 33 -16.81 -6.45 2.97
CA ASP A 33 -16.75 -5.69 1.73
C ASP A 33 -15.34 -5.69 1.14
N ARG A 34 -15.29 -5.60 -0.20
CA ARG A 34 -14.05 -5.29 -0.89
C ARG A 34 -13.66 -3.85 -0.56
N PRO A 35 -12.36 -3.56 -0.46
CA PRO A 35 -11.92 -2.18 -0.30
C PRO A 35 -12.34 -1.30 -1.48
N ASP A 36 -12.92 -0.13 -1.19
CA ASP A 36 -13.26 0.86 -2.20
C ASP A 36 -12.00 1.48 -2.80
N GLN A 37 -11.00 1.69 -1.95
CA GLN A 37 -9.69 2.19 -2.36
C GLN A 37 -8.57 1.55 -1.54
N GLN A 38 -7.41 1.42 -2.17
CA GLN A 38 -6.19 0.91 -1.55
C GLN A 38 -4.99 1.76 -1.95
N PHE A 39 -4.08 1.90 -1.00
CA PHE A 39 -2.81 2.59 -1.18
C PHE A 39 -1.69 1.60 -0.97
N LEU A 40 -0.73 1.61 -1.85
CA LEU A 40 0.47 0.77 -1.78
C LEU A 40 1.70 1.66 -1.78
N LEU A 41 2.64 1.34 -0.89
CA LEU A 41 3.98 1.93 -0.88
C LEU A 41 4.98 0.79 -0.93
N ASP A 42 5.91 0.89 -1.86
CA ASP A 42 7.01 -0.07 -2.02
C ASP A 42 8.32 0.71 -2.04
N VAL A 43 9.08 0.61 -0.96
CA VAL A 43 10.32 1.36 -0.76
C VAL A 43 11.47 0.42 -0.50
N SER A 44 12.57 0.60 -1.23
CA SER A 44 13.85 -0.02 -0.89
C SER A 44 14.52 0.79 0.22
N VAL A 45 15.01 0.10 1.24
CA VAL A 45 15.78 0.70 2.34
C VAL A 45 17.26 0.67 1.93
N PRO A 46 17.87 1.81 1.57
CA PRO A 46 19.29 1.84 1.24
C PRO A 46 20.10 1.47 2.47
N GLY A 47 21.11 0.65 2.30
CA GLY A 47 21.75 0.39 3.53
C GLY A 47 22.93 -0.55 3.55
N ALA A 48 23.72 -0.74 2.51
CA ALA A 48 24.96 -1.48 2.65
C ALA A 48 25.92 -0.90 3.72
N ASP A 49 25.82 0.42 3.96
CA ASP A 49 26.77 1.20 4.78
C ASP A 49 26.13 1.91 5.98
N ARG A 50 24.89 1.57 6.37
CA ARG A 50 24.27 2.14 7.57
C ARG A 50 24.73 1.42 8.82
N ASP A 51 25.01 2.20 9.88
CA ASP A 51 25.26 1.66 11.22
C ASP A 51 24.06 0.84 11.70
N PRO A 52 24.27 -0.21 12.52
CA PRO A 52 23.18 -0.98 13.12
C PRO A 52 22.18 -0.13 13.90
N GLU A 53 22.59 1.06 14.37
CA GLU A 53 21.75 2.03 15.06
C GLU A 53 20.75 2.73 14.13
N ASP A 54 21.04 2.76 12.82
CA ASP A 54 20.17 3.29 11.76
C ASP A 54 19.25 2.22 11.15
N ALA A 55 19.09 1.06 11.81
CA ALA A 55 18.19 0.01 11.35
C ALA A 55 16.75 0.53 11.31
N PHE A 56 15.99 0.07 10.29
CA PHE A 56 14.58 0.43 10.14
C PHE A 56 13.79 -0.02 11.39
N ASP A 57 13.18 0.95 12.07
CA ASP A 57 12.39 0.73 13.28
C ASP A 57 10.92 0.47 12.90
N GLU A 58 10.47 -0.77 13.12
CA GLU A 58 9.09 -1.17 12.88
C GLU A 58 8.09 -0.47 13.80
N GLN A 59 8.45 -0.20 15.04
CA GLN A 59 7.54 0.47 15.98
C GLN A 59 7.31 1.90 15.51
N GLN A 60 8.36 2.55 15.03
CA GLN A 60 8.26 3.88 14.45
C GLN A 60 7.41 3.87 13.19
N ALA A 61 7.55 2.85 12.32
CA ALA A 61 6.73 2.71 11.14
C ALA A 61 5.24 2.50 11.48
N LEU A 62 4.93 1.73 12.50
CA LEU A 62 3.56 1.55 12.98
C LEU A 62 2.99 2.86 13.58
N ALA A 63 3.80 3.60 14.34
CA ALA A 63 3.39 4.89 14.91
C ALA A 63 3.07 5.92 13.80
N VAL A 64 3.81 5.91 12.70
CA VAL A 64 3.54 6.76 11.53
C VAL A 64 2.20 6.41 10.85
N LEU A 65 1.76 5.15 10.90
CA LEU A 65 0.48 4.72 10.34
C LEU A 65 -0.72 4.98 11.28
N GLU A 66 -0.51 5.20 12.57
CA GLU A 66 -1.59 5.40 13.54
C GLU A 66 -2.59 6.53 13.14
N PRO A 67 -2.16 7.70 12.64
CA PRO A 67 -3.07 8.77 12.22
C PRO A 67 -4.08 8.35 11.15
N VAL A 68 -3.76 7.34 10.34
CA VAL A 68 -4.66 6.80 9.30
C VAL A 68 -5.93 6.21 9.92
N LEU A 69 -5.83 5.65 11.13
CA LEU A 69 -6.95 5.06 11.85
C LEU A 69 -7.99 6.09 12.29
N ARG A 70 -7.62 7.36 12.33
CA ARG A 70 -8.47 8.46 12.82
C ARG A 70 -8.90 9.42 11.72
N ALA A 71 -8.48 9.16 10.48
CA ALA A 71 -8.73 10.06 9.37
C ALA A 71 -10.24 10.29 9.13
N GLY A 72 -10.67 11.55 9.11
CA GLY A 72 -12.04 11.97 8.79
C GLY A 72 -13.04 11.95 9.97
N THR A 73 -12.88 11.11 10.97
CA THR A 73 -13.89 10.93 12.05
C THR A 73 -13.45 11.41 13.42
N GLY A 74 -12.17 11.67 13.64
CA GLY A 74 -11.60 11.99 14.96
C GLY A 74 -11.64 10.84 15.98
N ALA A 75 -12.35 9.75 15.69
CA ALA A 75 -12.43 8.56 16.52
C ALA A 75 -11.66 7.39 15.84
N PRO A 76 -11.07 6.48 16.61
CA PRO A 76 -10.43 5.30 16.04
C PRO A 76 -11.47 4.45 15.30
N ARG A 77 -11.13 4.03 14.09
CA ARG A 77 -11.93 3.14 13.28
C ARG A 77 -11.59 1.68 13.60
N HIS A 78 -12.51 0.77 13.31
CA HIS A 78 -12.16 -0.64 13.33
C HIS A 78 -11.14 -0.94 12.23
N TYR A 79 -10.11 -1.71 12.58
CA TYR A 79 -9.06 -2.05 11.63
C TYR A 79 -8.52 -3.46 11.87
N SER A 80 -7.92 -4.03 10.86
CA SER A 80 -7.05 -5.19 10.96
C SER A 80 -5.65 -4.82 10.51
N LEU A 81 -4.65 -5.21 11.30
CA LEU A 81 -3.25 -5.00 11.01
C LEU A 81 -2.59 -6.36 10.76
N HIS A 82 -1.92 -6.48 9.64
CA HIS A 82 -1.13 -7.65 9.28
C HIS A 82 0.32 -7.23 9.12
N LEU A 83 1.19 -7.89 9.87
CA LEU A 83 2.63 -7.73 9.77
C LEU A 83 3.22 -9.04 9.26
N HIS A 84 3.96 -9.00 8.18
CA HIS A 84 4.65 -10.17 7.65
C HIS A 84 6.09 -9.83 7.30
N ARG A 85 7.03 -10.65 7.82
CA ARG A 85 8.45 -10.56 7.47
C ARG A 85 8.82 -11.71 6.56
N TRP A 86 9.47 -11.38 5.47
CA TRP A 86 10.03 -12.36 4.55
C TRP A 86 11.52 -12.50 4.79
N HIS A 87 11.96 -13.71 5.10
CA HIS A 87 13.37 -14.08 5.11
C HIS A 87 13.59 -15.09 4.01
N THR A 88 14.57 -14.84 3.14
CA THR A 88 15.04 -15.86 2.23
C THR A 88 16.37 -16.39 2.72
N SER A 89 16.39 -17.66 3.05
CA SER A 89 17.58 -18.37 3.55
C SER A 89 18.70 -18.53 2.50
N TRP A 90 18.46 -18.13 1.27
CA TRP A 90 19.38 -18.33 0.13
C TRP A 90 20.06 -17.04 -0.36
N GLY A 91 20.00 -15.94 0.36
CA GLY A 91 20.78 -14.72 0.11
C GLY A 91 20.49 -13.94 -1.17
N LEU A 92 19.50 -14.34 -1.97
CA LEU A 92 19.22 -13.75 -3.28
C LEU A 92 18.01 -12.79 -3.30
N ASN A 93 17.20 -12.77 -2.25
CA ASN A 93 16.06 -11.84 -2.15
C ASN A 93 16.23 -10.91 -0.95
N PRO A 94 15.89 -9.64 -1.09
CA PRO A 94 15.96 -8.69 0.02
C PRO A 94 15.04 -9.13 1.16
N ASN A 95 15.49 -8.93 2.39
CA ASN A 95 14.64 -9.07 3.56
C ASN A 95 13.54 -8.01 3.48
N ALA A 96 12.30 -8.42 3.29
CA ALA A 96 11.17 -7.51 3.13
C ALA A 96 10.27 -7.51 4.36
N LEU A 97 9.80 -6.32 4.72
CA LEU A 97 8.76 -6.09 5.69
C LEU A 97 7.48 -5.69 4.96
N ASP A 98 6.44 -6.48 5.12
CA ASP A 98 5.12 -6.21 4.56
C ASP A 98 4.17 -5.79 5.69
N LEU A 99 3.63 -4.58 5.61
CA LEU A 99 2.66 -4.00 6.52
C LEU A 99 1.32 -3.88 5.81
N GLY A 100 0.31 -4.58 6.27
CA GLY A 100 -1.06 -4.48 5.75
C GLY A 100 -2.01 -3.87 6.77
N LEU A 101 -2.62 -2.73 6.47
CA LEU A 101 -3.63 -2.06 7.28
C LEU A 101 -4.95 -2.01 6.51
N LEU A 102 -5.97 -2.66 7.03
CA LEU A 102 -7.31 -2.62 6.46
C LEU A 102 -8.27 -1.94 7.45
N VAL A 103 -8.78 -0.78 7.06
CA VAL A 103 -9.64 0.06 7.88
C VAL A 103 -11.09 -0.13 7.47
N THR A 104 -11.98 -0.40 8.45
CA THR A 104 -13.42 -0.50 8.25
C THR A 104 -14.07 0.81 8.68
N THR A 105 -14.75 1.47 7.76
CA THR A 105 -15.32 2.82 7.96
C THR A 105 -16.74 2.80 8.50
N GLY A 106 -17.43 1.64 8.50
CA GLY A 106 -18.81 1.48 8.97
C GLY A 106 -19.88 1.94 7.99
N ALA A 107 -19.50 2.70 6.98
CA ALA A 107 -20.36 3.15 5.89
C ALA A 107 -19.49 3.45 4.66
N ARG A 108 -20.10 3.55 3.48
CA ARG A 108 -19.41 4.07 2.30
C ARG A 108 -18.92 5.48 2.58
N SER A 109 -17.65 5.71 2.32
CA SER A 109 -17.02 7.00 2.57
C SER A 109 -17.64 8.07 1.69
N SER A 110 -18.02 9.21 2.30
CA SER A 110 -18.32 10.42 1.53
C SER A 110 -17.08 10.88 0.75
N ALA A 111 -17.25 11.76 -0.23
CA ALA A 111 -16.11 12.34 -0.95
C ALA A 111 -15.13 13.05 -0.01
N ALA A 112 -15.64 13.73 1.03
CA ALA A 112 -14.82 14.39 2.05
C ALA A 112 -14.02 13.38 2.91
N ASP A 113 -14.65 12.26 3.32
CA ASP A 113 -13.97 11.21 4.07
C ASP A 113 -12.91 10.50 3.23
N ALA A 114 -13.21 10.28 1.95
CA ALA A 114 -12.25 9.69 1.01
C ALA A 114 -11.04 10.61 0.82
N GLN A 115 -11.24 11.93 0.75
CA GLN A 115 -10.16 12.91 0.67
C GLN A 115 -9.35 12.95 1.97
N ALA A 116 -10.00 12.99 3.13
CA ALA A 116 -9.32 12.98 4.43
C ALA A 116 -8.47 11.72 4.62
N SER A 117 -8.99 10.56 4.18
CA SER A 117 -8.26 9.28 4.19
C SER A 117 -7.06 9.34 3.25
N HIS A 118 -7.24 9.89 2.04
CA HIS A 118 -6.15 10.09 1.08
C HIS A 118 -5.03 10.96 1.67
N ASP A 119 -5.38 12.12 2.25
CA ASP A 119 -4.40 13.05 2.82
C ASP A 119 -3.64 12.43 3.99
N SER A 120 -4.34 11.66 4.83
CA SER A 120 -3.73 10.97 5.97
C SER A 120 -2.75 9.89 5.52
N VAL A 121 -3.13 9.05 4.55
CA VAL A 121 -2.23 8.01 4.01
C VAL A 121 -1.05 8.63 3.29
N THR A 122 -1.28 9.66 2.48
CA THR A 122 -0.20 10.34 1.76
C THR A 122 0.84 10.93 2.72
N ARG A 123 0.38 11.52 3.84
CA ARG A 123 1.26 12.01 4.90
C ARG A 123 2.04 10.88 5.55
N ALA A 124 1.36 9.81 5.96
CA ALA A 124 2.00 8.66 6.57
C ALA A 124 3.04 8.01 5.64
N PHE A 125 2.73 7.87 4.37
CA PHE A 125 3.67 7.34 3.38
C PHE A 125 4.89 8.25 3.18
N ARG A 126 4.69 9.58 3.17
CA ARG A 126 5.80 10.54 3.10
C ARG A 126 6.71 10.42 4.32
N ASP A 127 6.14 10.25 5.50
CA ASP A 127 6.91 10.09 6.73
C ASP A 127 7.65 8.74 6.75
N LEU A 128 7.02 7.65 6.30
CA LEU A 128 7.69 6.36 6.10
C LEU A 128 8.85 6.45 5.11
N MET A 129 8.66 7.16 4.01
CA MET A 129 9.73 7.39 3.03
C MET A 129 10.91 8.17 3.63
N ARG A 130 10.66 9.10 4.55
CA ARG A 130 11.74 9.79 5.28
C ARG A 130 12.52 8.85 6.19
N LEU A 131 11.85 7.91 6.85
CA LEU A 131 12.50 6.91 7.69
C LEU A 131 13.35 5.93 6.87
N THR A 132 12.88 5.56 5.69
CA THR A 132 13.58 4.61 4.83
C THR A 132 14.71 5.27 4.01
N GLY A 133 14.65 6.59 3.81
CA GLY A 133 15.62 7.32 2.99
C GLY A 133 15.59 6.89 1.51
N PRO A 134 14.43 6.87 0.84
CA PRO A 134 14.34 6.42 -0.54
C PRO A 134 15.14 7.31 -1.48
N PRO A 135 15.56 6.80 -2.64
CA PRO A 135 16.16 7.62 -3.68
C PRO A 135 15.17 8.69 -4.13
N ARG A 136 15.70 9.82 -4.63
CA ARG A 136 14.87 10.88 -5.20
C ARG A 136 14.00 10.31 -6.31
N PRO A 137 12.74 10.74 -6.42
CA PRO A 137 11.87 10.33 -7.51
C PRO A 137 12.54 10.63 -8.86
N ALA A 138 12.60 9.61 -9.71
CA ALA A 138 13.00 9.77 -11.10
C ALA A 138 11.73 9.78 -11.97
N PRO A 139 11.77 10.45 -13.14
CA PRO A 139 10.64 10.40 -14.08
C PRO A 139 10.24 8.95 -14.38
N THR A 140 8.95 8.68 -14.24
CA THR A 140 8.41 7.34 -14.50
C THR A 140 7.97 7.26 -15.95
N SER A 141 8.56 6.34 -16.72
CA SER A 141 8.12 6.12 -18.11
C SER A 141 6.71 5.55 -18.13
N ARG A 142 6.02 5.77 -19.26
CA ARG A 142 4.68 5.25 -19.51
C ARG A 142 4.57 3.74 -19.24
N ASP A 143 5.47 2.96 -19.82
CA ASP A 143 5.43 1.50 -19.69
C ASP A 143 5.70 1.03 -18.25
N ALA A 144 6.59 1.72 -17.54
CA ALA A 144 6.83 1.46 -16.13
C ALA A 144 5.60 1.80 -15.28
N ALA A 145 4.88 2.88 -15.59
CA ALA A 145 3.64 3.25 -14.91
C ALA A 145 2.55 2.19 -15.14
N ILE A 146 2.35 1.75 -16.38
CA ILE A 146 1.37 0.71 -16.73
C ILE A 146 1.69 -0.61 -16.00
N LEU A 147 2.94 -1.04 -16.01
CA LEU A 147 3.36 -2.26 -15.31
C LEU A 147 3.10 -2.17 -13.81
N ARG A 148 3.40 -1.02 -13.19
CA ARG A 148 3.14 -0.79 -11.78
C ARG A 148 1.64 -0.77 -11.48
N ALA A 149 0.85 -0.12 -12.30
CA ALA A 149 -0.59 -0.07 -12.16
C ALA A 149 -1.23 -1.47 -12.19
N ARG A 150 -0.84 -2.30 -13.16
CA ARG A 150 -1.31 -3.70 -13.25
C ARG A 150 -0.96 -4.48 -12.00
N ARG A 151 0.30 -4.42 -11.55
CA ARG A 151 0.76 -5.12 -10.33
C ARG A 151 0.05 -4.62 -9.09
N ALA A 152 -0.15 -3.32 -8.96
CA ALA A 152 -0.83 -2.72 -7.82
C ALA A 152 -2.29 -3.17 -7.75
N ALA A 153 -3.04 -3.10 -8.86
CA ALA A 153 -4.42 -3.55 -8.92
C ALA A 153 -4.54 -5.07 -8.68
N ALA A 154 -3.62 -5.86 -9.25
CA ALA A 154 -3.54 -7.30 -9.01
C ALA A 154 -3.33 -7.63 -7.52
N THR A 155 -2.40 -6.94 -6.87
CA THR A 155 -2.12 -7.11 -5.43
C THR A 155 -3.31 -6.67 -4.59
N ALA A 156 -3.87 -5.50 -4.88
CA ALA A 156 -4.95 -4.89 -4.11
C ALA A 156 -6.24 -5.72 -4.15
N TYR A 157 -6.60 -6.26 -5.31
CA TYR A 157 -7.90 -6.90 -5.54
C TYR A 157 -7.81 -8.38 -5.90
N ARG A 158 -6.61 -8.97 -5.87
CA ARG A 158 -6.35 -10.38 -6.18
C ARG A 158 -6.86 -10.79 -7.57
N VAL A 159 -6.64 -9.93 -8.55
CA VAL A 159 -6.99 -10.16 -9.95
C VAL A 159 -5.72 -10.51 -10.75
N ASP A 160 -5.90 -11.24 -11.84
CA ASP A 160 -4.79 -11.56 -12.72
C ASP A 160 -4.27 -10.30 -13.45
N PRO A 161 -3.00 -9.92 -13.29
CA PRO A 161 -2.44 -8.76 -13.99
C PRO A 161 -2.46 -8.90 -15.51
N ASP A 162 -2.41 -10.12 -16.04
CA ASP A 162 -2.42 -10.38 -17.48
C ASP A 162 -3.84 -10.28 -18.06
N ALA A 163 -4.87 -10.42 -17.21
CA ALA A 163 -6.27 -10.19 -17.60
C ALA A 163 -6.65 -8.70 -17.66
N MET A 164 -5.72 -7.78 -17.35
CA MET A 164 -5.97 -6.35 -17.32
C MET A 164 -5.52 -5.65 -18.60
N SER A 165 -6.39 -4.80 -19.13
CA SER A 165 -6.11 -3.90 -20.26
C SER A 165 -6.17 -2.44 -19.80
N LEU A 166 -5.36 -1.59 -20.43
CA LEU A 166 -5.41 -0.13 -20.29
C LEU A 166 -6.56 0.42 -21.12
N SER A 167 -7.46 1.20 -20.51
CA SER A 167 -8.57 1.85 -21.22
C SER A 167 -8.42 3.36 -21.37
N ALA A 168 -7.71 4.01 -20.43
CA ALA A 168 -7.37 5.43 -20.52
C ALA A 168 -6.10 5.72 -19.70
N GLU A 169 -5.41 6.80 -20.06
CA GLU A 169 -4.23 7.27 -19.36
C GLU A 169 -4.13 8.80 -19.39
N GLU A 170 -3.60 9.34 -18.31
CA GLU A 170 -3.28 10.76 -18.19
C GLU A 170 -1.95 10.91 -17.45
N HIS A 171 -1.03 11.70 -18.01
CA HIS A 171 0.25 12.01 -17.40
C HIS A 171 0.22 13.40 -16.80
N HIS A 172 0.65 13.52 -15.55
CA HIS A 172 0.80 14.78 -14.81
C HIS A 172 2.29 15.09 -14.63
N PRO A 173 2.96 15.73 -15.60
CA PRO A 173 4.42 15.90 -15.57
C PRO A 173 4.92 16.72 -14.39
N ALA A 174 4.14 17.71 -13.94
CA ALA A 174 4.50 18.57 -12.82
C ALA A 174 4.66 17.77 -11.51
N ASP A 175 3.84 16.74 -11.35
CA ASP A 175 3.81 15.90 -10.15
C ASP A 175 4.53 14.56 -10.36
N ASN A 176 5.10 14.32 -11.56
CA ASN A 176 5.65 13.02 -11.96
C ASN A 176 4.68 11.85 -11.71
N ALA A 177 3.38 12.08 -11.92
CA ALA A 177 2.32 11.13 -11.64
C ALA A 177 1.58 10.69 -12.91
N TRP A 178 1.00 9.48 -12.84
CA TRP A 178 0.17 8.91 -13.91
C TRP A 178 -1.17 8.48 -13.34
N THR A 179 -2.25 8.89 -13.99
CA THR A 179 -3.59 8.34 -13.75
C THR A 179 -3.94 7.37 -14.87
N LEU A 180 -4.20 6.13 -14.52
CA LEU A 180 -4.42 5.03 -15.46
C LEU A 180 -5.75 4.36 -15.15
N ARG A 181 -6.58 4.14 -16.16
CA ARG A 181 -7.80 3.33 -16.04
C ARG A 181 -7.55 1.95 -16.61
N MET A 182 -7.74 0.95 -15.76
CA MET A 182 -7.52 -0.45 -16.10
C MET A 182 -8.86 -1.18 -16.09
N ARG A 183 -9.04 -2.12 -17.02
CA ARG A 183 -10.23 -2.98 -17.06
C ARG A 183 -9.81 -4.44 -17.10
N THR A 184 -10.52 -5.29 -16.38
CA THR A 184 -10.38 -6.74 -16.49
C THR A 184 -11.27 -7.28 -17.60
N THR A 185 -10.96 -8.49 -18.05
CA THR A 185 -11.83 -9.25 -18.98
C THR A 185 -13.18 -9.57 -18.37
N ALA A 186 -13.30 -9.60 -17.03
CA ALA A 186 -14.56 -9.80 -16.30
C ALA A 186 -15.42 -8.51 -16.22
N GLY A 187 -14.89 -7.36 -16.68
CA GLY A 187 -15.60 -6.09 -16.74
C GLY A 187 -15.38 -5.19 -15.52
N ASP A 188 -14.60 -5.61 -14.52
CA ASP A 188 -14.22 -4.71 -13.41
C ASP A 188 -13.33 -3.58 -13.93
N ALA A 189 -13.52 -2.38 -13.39
CA ALA A 189 -12.72 -1.21 -13.72
C ALA A 189 -12.00 -0.66 -12.49
N TYR A 190 -10.78 -0.17 -12.72
CA TYR A 190 -9.92 0.38 -11.67
C TYR A 190 -9.29 1.68 -12.15
N GLU A 191 -9.40 2.71 -11.31
CA GLU A 191 -8.57 3.90 -11.44
C GLU A 191 -7.29 3.69 -10.63
N VAL A 192 -6.16 3.85 -11.26
CA VAL A 192 -4.84 3.68 -10.62
C VAL A 192 -4.01 4.93 -10.80
N VAL A 193 -3.59 5.53 -9.69
CA VAL A 193 -2.67 6.66 -9.68
C VAL A 193 -1.30 6.17 -9.22
N VAL A 194 -0.30 6.30 -10.08
CA VAL A 194 1.11 6.00 -9.80
C VAL A 194 1.83 7.30 -9.50
N GLY A 195 2.65 7.34 -8.45
CA GLY A 195 3.35 8.55 -8.03
C GLY A 195 2.56 9.43 -7.05
N VAL A 196 1.66 8.83 -6.26
CA VAL A 196 0.76 9.54 -5.32
C VAL A 196 1.51 10.40 -4.31
N VAL A 197 2.69 9.95 -3.86
CA VAL A 197 3.50 10.70 -2.88
C VAL A 197 4.71 11.28 -3.61
N ASP A 198 4.69 12.59 -3.77
CA ASP A 198 5.79 13.39 -4.29
C ASP A 198 6.39 12.83 -5.60
N GLY A 199 5.55 12.24 -6.46
CA GLY A 199 5.97 11.64 -7.73
C GLY A 199 6.75 10.33 -7.60
N TYR A 200 6.81 9.74 -6.40
CA TYR A 200 7.52 8.49 -6.19
C TYR A 200 6.75 7.31 -6.79
N ALA A 201 7.31 6.70 -7.82
CA ALA A 201 6.66 5.64 -8.58
C ALA A 201 6.29 4.38 -7.77
N GLY A 202 6.91 4.16 -6.60
CA GLY A 202 6.56 3.09 -5.67
C GLY A 202 5.33 3.39 -4.82
N SER A 203 4.76 4.62 -4.89
CA SER A 203 3.52 5.00 -4.21
C SER A 203 2.36 4.96 -5.19
N VAL A 204 1.37 4.10 -4.92
CA VAL A 204 0.25 3.84 -5.83
C VAL A 204 -1.06 3.88 -5.07
N ARG A 205 -2.07 4.52 -5.64
CA ARG A 205 -3.46 4.42 -5.19
C ARG A 205 -4.24 3.61 -6.21
N VAL A 206 -5.03 2.65 -5.76
CA VAL A 206 -5.96 1.89 -6.60
C VAL A 206 -7.37 2.08 -6.05
N ARG A 207 -8.28 2.48 -6.90
CA ARG A 207 -9.69 2.62 -6.61
C ARG A 207 -10.48 1.68 -7.51
N HIS A 208 -11.39 0.91 -6.92
CA HIS A 208 -12.33 0.13 -7.69
C HIS A 208 -13.46 1.06 -8.16
N GLU A 209 -13.70 1.12 -9.47
CA GLU A 209 -14.84 1.83 -10.04
C GLU A 209 -16.03 0.85 -10.06
N GLU A 210 -17.08 1.16 -9.32
CA GLU A 210 -18.30 0.37 -9.39
C GLU A 210 -18.86 0.40 -10.82
N ARG A 211 -19.25 -0.76 -11.29
CA ARG A 211 -19.99 -0.87 -12.55
C ARG A 211 -21.30 -0.11 -12.40
N ILE A 212 -21.42 1.04 -13.05
CA ILE A 212 -22.72 1.67 -13.24
C ILE A 212 -23.49 0.71 -14.15
N GLU A 213 -24.35 -0.11 -13.58
CA GLU A 213 -25.36 -0.80 -14.36
C GLU A 213 -26.23 0.31 -14.97
N VAL A 214 -25.96 0.63 -16.24
CA VAL A 214 -26.91 1.36 -17.05
C VAL A 214 -28.11 0.43 -17.14
N ALA A 215 -29.12 0.70 -16.29
CA ALA A 215 -30.40 0.06 -16.44
C ALA A 215 -30.86 0.37 -17.87
N ASP A 216 -30.76 -0.64 -18.73
CA ASP A 216 -31.40 -0.62 -20.04
C ASP A 216 -32.90 -0.46 -19.78
N SER A 217 -33.34 0.78 -19.68
CA SER A 217 -34.73 1.15 -19.84
C SER A 217 -35.07 0.99 -21.32
N ILE A 218 -35.11 -0.27 -21.78
CA ILE A 218 -35.80 -0.60 -23.01
C ILE A 218 -37.27 -0.45 -22.67
N GLY A 219 -37.82 0.74 -22.96
CA GLY A 219 -39.23 1.01 -23.00
C GLY A 219 -39.87 0.01 -23.93
N ALA A 220 -40.74 -0.79 -23.35
CA ALA A 220 -41.79 -1.47 -24.10
C ALA A 220 -42.81 -0.40 -24.46
N GLU A 221 -42.89 -0.04 -25.72
CA GLU A 221 -44.11 0.45 -26.37
C GLU A 221 -44.89 -0.74 -26.97
#